data_0e60daf49a7b11c180c1c85978e2017b
#
_entry.id   0e60daf49a7b11c180c1c85978e2017b
#
_cell.length_a   1.000
_cell.length_b   1.000
_cell.length_c   1.000
_cell.angle_alpha   90.00
_cell.angle_beta   90.00
_cell.angle_gamma   90.00
#
_symmetry.space_group_name_H-M   'P 1'
#
loop_
_entity.id
_entity.type
_entity.pdbx_description
1 polymer ?
#
loop_
_entity_poly.entity_id
_entity_poly.type
_entity_poly.pdbx_seq_one_letter_code
_entity_poly.pdbx_strand_id
1 'polypeptide(L)'
;MIGLIFGDTDFPMEILKTIKKKKINYLIIDLSKSKKFKKDKKSYSVSIGQFGKIINILKKSNCKKVLFAGKVDKPNLSKLKLDIKGIYYIPRIIKASKLGDAAILKEIIKILAQNKIKTENSLIFNPELYLKKGNFSKIKPNKQDQLDITKAIKTLNSLREYNFSQGVVVRNQKVVSIEGKGGTKKMLEKSRSKKFRNHGVLVKFPKKKQDLRVDLPTIGLKTLKQSKTAGLKGIV
;
A
#
# COMPACT_ATOMS: atom_id res chain seq x y z
N MET A 1 16.11 -11.42 14.20
CA MET A 1 16.31 -10.64 12.96
C MET A 1 14.97 -10.46 12.25
N ILE A 2 14.73 -9.30 11.60
CA ILE A 2 13.53 -9.04 10.80
C ILE A 2 13.89 -8.92 9.32
N GLY A 3 13.08 -9.54 8.46
CA GLY A 3 13.18 -9.39 7.01
C GLY A 3 12.37 -8.20 6.53
N LEU A 4 12.96 -7.34 5.72
CA LEU A 4 12.33 -6.15 5.14
C LEU A 4 12.10 -6.41 3.67
N ILE A 5 10.85 -6.62 3.26
CA ILE A 5 10.48 -6.83 1.85
C ILE A 5 10.09 -5.47 1.27
N PHE A 6 11.01 -4.88 0.53
CA PHE A 6 10.93 -3.50 0.08
C PHE A 6 10.69 -3.38 -1.43
N GLY A 7 9.71 -2.54 -1.79
CA GLY A 7 9.47 -2.07 -3.14
C GLY A 7 9.93 -0.63 -3.36
N ASP A 8 9.42 -0.03 -4.43
CA ASP A 8 9.62 1.39 -4.72
C ASP A 8 8.84 2.27 -3.74
N THR A 9 8.98 3.57 -3.80
CA THR A 9 8.51 4.66 -2.94
C THR A 9 9.52 5.05 -1.85
N ASP A 10 9.18 6.06 -1.06
CA ASP A 10 10.07 6.61 -0.02
C ASP A 10 9.79 5.98 1.36
N PHE A 11 8.62 5.38 1.55
CA PHE A 11 8.22 4.76 2.81
C PHE A 11 9.20 3.69 3.31
N PRO A 12 9.74 2.76 2.47
CA PRO A 12 10.79 1.83 2.89
C PRO A 12 12.03 2.51 3.47
N MET A 13 12.42 3.66 2.95
CA MET A 13 13.59 4.40 3.45
C MET A 13 13.35 4.95 4.86
N GLU A 14 12.14 5.43 5.15
CA GLU A 14 11.80 5.92 6.49
C GLU A 14 11.82 4.77 7.52
N ILE A 15 11.28 3.60 7.15
CA ILE A 15 11.37 2.40 8.00
C ILE A 15 12.84 2.01 8.23
N LEU A 16 13.65 1.98 7.17
CA LEU A 16 15.05 1.60 7.27
C LEU A 16 15.85 2.56 8.18
N LYS A 17 15.61 3.86 8.06
CA LYS A 17 16.23 4.87 8.97
C LYS A 17 15.91 4.57 10.42
N THR A 18 14.65 4.31 10.74
CA THR A 18 14.21 3.99 12.11
C THR A 18 14.82 2.69 12.62
N ILE A 19 14.87 1.64 11.80
CA ILE A 19 15.46 0.35 12.14
C ILE A 19 16.96 0.50 12.42
N LYS A 20 17.68 1.27 11.60
CA LYS A 20 19.11 1.57 11.81
C LYS A 20 19.34 2.38 13.07
N LYS A 21 18.54 3.43 13.31
CA LYS A 21 18.61 4.26 14.53
C LYS A 21 18.38 3.43 15.80
N LYS A 22 17.42 2.49 15.76
CA LYS A 22 17.11 1.57 16.87
C LYS A 22 18.06 0.37 16.96
N LYS A 23 19.08 0.27 16.10
CA LYS A 23 20.07 -0.83 16.04
C LYS A 23 19.40 -2.23 15.93
N ILE A 24 18.25 -2.34 15.27
CA ILE A 24 17.53 -3.60 15.11
C ILE A 24 18.21 -4.43 14.03
N ASN A 25 18.40 -5.72 14.29
CA ASN A 25 18.96 -6.64 13.31
C ASN A 25 17.95 -6.90 12.17
N TYR A 26 18.37 -6.64 10.94
CA TYR A 26 17.53 -6.75 9.74
C TYR A 26 18.28 -7.36 8.55
N LEU A 27 17.54 -7.78 7.56
CA LEU A 27 17.99 -7.96 6.17
C LEU A 27 16.93 -7.38 5.22
N ILE A 28 17.33 -7.02 4.02
CA ILE A 28 16.46 -6.45 2.99
C ILE A 28 16.31 -7.43 1.83
N ILE A 29 15.07 -7.71 1.44
CA ILE A 29 14.71 -8.29 0.16
C ILE A 29 14.27 -7.12 -0.73
N ASP A 30 15.17 -6.70 -1.62
CA ASP A 30 14.92 -5.56 -2.52
C ASP A 30 14.21 -6.03 -3.78
N LEU A 31 12.92 -5.71 -3.87
CA LEU A 31 12.04 -5.93 -5.02
C LEU A 31 11.86 -4.66 -5.86
N SER A 32 12.54 -3.56 -5.53
CA SER A 32 12.43 -2.30 -6.26
C SER A 32 13.03 -2.42 -7.65
N LYS A 33 12.42 -1.77 -8.64
CA LYS A 33 12.96 -1.70 -10.01
C LYS A 33 14.31 -0.95 -10.07
N SER A 34 14.42 0.09 -9.26
CA SER A 34 15.60 0.95 -9.19
C SER A 34 16.73 0.37 -8.35
N LYS A 35 16.54 -0.79 -7.72
CA LYS A 35 17.50 -1.43 -6.80
C LYS A 35 18.01 -0.45 -5.74
N LYS A 36 17.08 0.32 -5.16
CA LYS A 36 17.37 1.43 -4.24
C LYS A 36 18.23 1.03 -3.04
N PHE A 37 18.18 -0.22 -2.65
CA PHE A 37 18.87 -0.72 -1.45
C PHE A 37 20.17 -1.48 -1.77
N LYS A 38 20.62 -1.50 -3.03
CA LYS A 38 21.82 -2.24 -3.47
C LYS A 38 23.09 -1.88 -2.67
N LYS A 39 23.20 -0.64 -2.19
CA LYS A 39 24.38 -0.18 -1.42
C LYS A 39 24.38 -0.68 0.04
N ASP A 40 23.27 -1.21 0.56
CA ASP A 40 23.23 -1.77 1.90
C ASP A 40 23.76 -3.20 1.89
N LYS A 41 24.81 -3.47 2.69
CA LYS A 41 25.47 -4.79 2.76
C LYS A 41 24.53 -5.93 3.16
N LYS A 42 23.38 -5.63 3.78
CA LYS A 42 22.36 -6.60 4.19
C LYS A 42 21.20 -6.70 3.19
N SER A 43 21.39 -6.20 1.97
CA SER A 43 20.36 -6.18 0.92
C SER A 43 20.60 -7.24 -0.15
N TYR A 44 19.52 -7.93 -0.50
CA TYR A 44 19.48 -8.95 -1.54
C TYR A 44 18.47 -8.52 -2.61
N SER A 45 18.96 -8.15 -3.79
CA SER A 45 18.08 -7.88 -4.94
C SER A 45 17.59 -9.21 -5.53
N VAL A 46 16.28 -9.40 -5.56
CA VAL A 46 15.63 -10.65 -5.98
C VAL A 46 14.48 -10.32 -6.94
N SER A 47 14.23 -11.20 -7.91
CA SER A 47 13.01 -11.12 -8.72
C SER A 47 11.79 -11.57 -7.90
N ILE A 48 10.65 -10.91 -8.09
CA ILE A 48 9.40 -11.22 -7.39
C ILE A 48 8.92 -12.67 -7.62
N GLY A 49 9.32 -13.29 -8.74
CA GLY A 49 8.99 -14.69 -9.05
C GLY A 49 9.87 -15.73 -8.37
N GLN A 50 10.97 -15.32 -7.74
CA GLN A 50 11.95 -16.23 -7.12
C GLN A 50 11.59 -16.49 -5.64
N PHE A 51 10.42 -17.11 -5.40
CA PHE A 51 9.91 -17.39 -4.06
C PHE A 51 10.85 -18.29 -3.24
N GLY A 52 11.47 -19.29 -3.88
CA GLY A 52 12.44 -20.16 -3.22
C GLY A 52 13.66 -19.41 -2.73
N LYS A 53 14.21 -18.53 -3.58
CA LYS A 53 15.35 -17.67 -3.21
C LYS A 53 15.01 -16.75 -2.04
N ILE A 54 13.85 -16.09 -2.09
CA ILE A 54 13.38 -15.21 -1.01
C ILE A 54 13.26 -16.00 0.30
N ILE A 55 12.55 -17.13 0.29
CA ILE A 55 12.34 -17.96 1.48
C ILE A 55 13.67 -18.51 2.02
N ASN A 56 14.58 -18.94 1.15
CA ASN A 56 15.89 -19.45 1.55
C ASN A 56 16.75 -18.38 2.21
N ILE A 57 16.80 -17.16 1.65
CA ILE A 57 17.52 -16.03 2.25
C ILE A 57 16.97 -15.75 3.65
N LEU A 58 15.65 -15.66 3.79
CA LEU A 58 14.99 -15.39 5.08
C LEU A 58 15.31 -16.50 6.10
N LYS A 59 15.22 -17.77 5.69
CA LYS A 59 15.49 -18.92 6.59
C LYS A 59 16.96 -19.04 6.98
N LYS A 60 17.90 -18.92 6.03
CA LYS A 60 19.35 -18.95 6.31
C LYS A 60 19.77 -17.85 7.27
N SER A 61 19.10 -16.70 7.20
CA SER A 61 19.35 -15.58 8.11
C SER A 61 18.48 -15.61 9.38
N ASN A 62 17.82 -16.73 9.67
CA ASN A 62 16.95 -16.88 10.85
C ASN A 62 15.88 -15.77 10.99
N CYS A 63 15.34 -15.29 9.87
CA CYS A 63 14.27 -14.31 9.85
C CYS A 63 12.91 -15.02 9.97
N LYS A 64 12.37 -15.07 11.18
CA LYS A 64 11.01 -15.61 11.45
C LYS A 64 9.89 -14.59 11.21
N LYS A 65 10.24 -13.33 11.02
CA LYS A 65 9.32 -12.21 10.87
C LYS A 65 9.71 -11.35 9.68
N VAL A 66 8.72 -10.90 8.92
CA VAL A 66 8.92 -9.97 7.80
C VAL A 66 7.93 -8.82 7.88
N LEU A 67 8.29 -7.69 7.31
CA LEU A 67 7.37 -6.60 7.01
C LEU A 67 7.48 -6.21 5.55
N PHE A 68 6.39 -5.69 5.01
CA PHE A 68 6.32 -5.18 3.64
C PHE A 68 6.25 -3.67 3.66
N ALA A 69 6.98 -3.02 2.78
CA ALA A 69 6.86 -1.58 2.57
C ALA A 69 7.20 -1.19 1.13
N GLY A 70 6.51 -0.16 0.66
CA GLY A 70 6.69 0.34 -0.70
C GLY A 70 5.84 -0.41 -1.73
N LYS A 71 5.78 0.17 -2.92
CA LYS A 71 5.00 -0.36 -4.03
C LYS A 71 5.85 -1.33 -4.84
N VAL A 72 5.32 -2.49 -5.13
CA VAL A 72 5.86 -3.41 -6.13
C VAL A 72 4.92 -3.41 -7.32
N ASP A 73 5.42 -3.02 -8.50
CA ASP A 73 4.60 -3.04 -9.71
C ASP A 73 4.29 -4.47 -10.11
N LYS A 74 3.08 -4.68 -10.64
CA LYS A 74 2.68 -5.97 -11.19
C LYS A 74 3.65 -6.36 -12.31
N PRO A 75 4.35 -7.49 -12.16
CA PRO A 75 5.21 -7.96 -13.23
C PRO A 75 4.37 -8.52 -14.38
N ASN A 76 4.94 -8.50 -15.57
CA ASN A 76 4.42 -9.31 -16.67
C ASN A 76 4.72 -10.79 -16.34
N LEU A 77 3.66 -11.57 -16.15
CA LEU A 77 3.77 -12.98 -15.72
C LEU A 77 4.56 -13.84 -16.71
N SER A 78 4.45 -13.54 -18.03
CA SER A 78 5.20 -14.27 -19.08
C SER A 78 6.71 -13.96 -19.08
N LYS A 79 7.14 -12.88 -18.45
CA LYS A 79 8.55 -12.46 -18.37
C LYS A 79 9.14 -12.65 -16.97
N LEU A 80 8.41 -13.33 -16.07
CA LEU A 80 8.88 -13.58 -14.71
C LEU A 80 10.00 -14.61 -14.70
N LYS A 81 11.12 -14.25 -14.07
CA LYS A 81 12.15 -15.23 -13.71
C LYS A 81 11.65 -16.01 -12.51
N LEU A 82 11.24 -17.26 -12.72
CA LEU A 82 10.76 -18.17 -11.69
C LEU A 82 11.89 -19.10 -11.23
N ASP A 83 11.91 -19.44 -9.95
CA ASP A 83 12.60 -20.62 -9.43
C ASP A 83 11.60 -21.77 -9.21
N ILE A 84 12.06 -22.95 -8.79
CA ILE A 84 11.22 -24.14 -8.58
C ILE A 84 10.02 -23.83 -7.67
N LYS A 85 10.22 -23.14 -6.55
CA LYS A 85 9.11 -22.74 -5.68
C LYS A 85 8.23 -21.66 -6.31
N GLY A 86 8.82 -20.79 -7.13
CA GLY A 86 8.07 -19.85 -7.95
C GLY A 86 7.10 -20.55 -8.89
N ILE A 87 7.57 -21.57 -9.61
CA ILE A 87 6.73 -22.41 -10.47
C ILE A 87 5.59 -23.06 -9.68
N TYR A 88 5.89 -23.62 -8.51
CA TYR A 88 4.87 -24.22 -7.63
C TYR A 88 3.81 -23.24 -7.13
N TYR A 89 4.21 -22.01 -6.76
CA TYR A 89 3.28 -21.04 -6.20
C TYR A 89 2.58 -20.15 -7.24
N ILE A 90 3.09 -20.03 -8.48
CA ILE A 90 2.56 -19.13 -9.50
C ILE A 90 1.07 -19.37 -9.84
N PRO A 91 0.54 -20.60 -9.92
CA PRO A 91 -0.88 -20.83 -10.17
C PRO A 91 -1.78 -20.21 -9.11
N ARG A 92 -1.36 -20.26 -7.83
CA ARG A 92 -2.09 -19.62 -6.71
C ARG A 92 -2.10 -18.11 -6.84
N ILE A 93 -0.96 -17.52 -7.22
CA ILE A 93 -0.82 -16.07 -7.44
C ILE A 93 -1.66 -15.61 -8.64
N ILE A 94 -1.67 -16.39 -9.75
CA ILE A 94 -2.52 -16.10 -10.92
C ILE A 94 -4.00 -16.12 -10.54
N LYS A 95 -4.44 -17.14 -9.78
CA LYS A 95 -5.82 -17.22 -9.27
C LYS A 95 -6.16 -15.99 -8.42
N ALA A 96 -5.28 -15.62 -7.49
CA ALA A 96 -5.46 -14.44 -6.65
C ALA A 96 -5.46 -13.13 -7.44
N SER A 97 -4.68 -13.04 -8.52
CA SER A 97 -4.57 -11.82 -9.34
C SER A 97 -5.89 -11.46 -10.06
N LYS A 98 -6.73 -12.45 -10.34
CA LYS A 98 -8.08 -12.24 -10.90
C LYS A 98 -8.99 -11.48 -9.92
N LEU A 99 -8.74 -11.61 -8.62
CA LEU A 99 -9.49 -10.96 -7.56
C LEU A 99 -8.93 -9.57 -7.17
N GLY A 100 -7.70 -9.25 -7.58
CA GLY A 100 -7.07 -7.96 -7.33
C GLY A 100 -5.84 -8.00 -6.42
N ASP A 101 -5.22 -6.83 -6.19
CA ASP A 101 -3.91 -6.72 -5.52
C ASP A 101 -3.96 -7.17 -4.06
N ALA A 102 -5.04 -6.85 -3.35
CA ALA A 102 -5.21 -7.29 -1.96
C ALA A 102 -5.26 -8.82 -1.84
N ALA A 103 -5.85 -9.52 -2.82
CA ALA A 103 -5.88 -10.98 -2.84
C ALA A 103 -4.49 -11.57 -3.13
N ILE A 104 -3.71 -10.97 -4.04
CA ILE A 104 -2.31 -11.38 -4.30
C ILE A 104 -1.50 -11.27 -3.00
N LEU A 105 -1.58 -10.13 -2.33
CA LEU A 105 -0.82 -9.87 -1.12
C LEU A 105 -1.20 -10.83 0.01
N LYS A 106 -2.50 -11.11 0.18
CA LYS A 106 -3.00 -12.12 1.12
C LYS A 106 -2.46 -13.50 0.81
N GLU A 107 -2.35 -13.88 -0.46
CA GLU A 107 -1.80 -15.17 -0.88
C GLU A 107 -0.29 -15.25 -0.60
N ILE A 108 0.47 -14.19 -0.86
CA ILE A 108 1.89 -14.11 -0.50
C ILE A 108 2.10 -14.28 1.01
N ILE A 109 1.27 -13.64 1.83
CA ILE A 109 1.30 -13.78 3.30
C ILE A 109 1.06 -15.24 3.72
N LYS A 110 0.09 -15.93 3.09
CA LYS A 110 -0.16 -17.36 3.33
C LYS A 110 1.04 -18.22 2.97
N ILE A 111 1.68 -17.98 1.82
CA ILE A 111 2.88 -18.71 1.39
C ILE A 111 4.01 -18.52 2.41
N LEU A 112 4.23 -17.30 2.90
CA LEU A 112 5.24 -17.04 3.92
C LEU A 112 4.89 -17.74 5.24
N ALA A 113 3.64 -17.70 5.68
CA ALA A 113 3.16 -18.38 6.89
C ALA A 113 3.34 -19.91 6.81
N GLN A 114 3.04 -20.54 5.66
CA GLN A 114 3.34 -21.95 5.40
C GLN A 114 4.83 -22.30 5.52
N ASN A 115 5.69 -21.31 5.31
CA ASN A 115 7.14 -21.44 5.48
C ASN A 115 7.62 -20.99 6.88
N LYS A 116 6.71 -20.84 7.86
CA LYS A 116 6.98 -20.42 9.25
C LYS A 116 7.55 -18.99 9.35
N ILE A 117 7.21 -18.12 8.40
CA ILE A 117 7.60 -16.70 8.37
C ILE A 117 6.35 -15.86 8.61
N LYS A 118 6.31 -15.17 9.75
CA LYS A 118 5.17 -14.33 10.16
C LYS A 118 5.28 -12.93 9.54
N THR A 119 4.16 -12.38 9.09
CA THR A 119 4.09 -11.00 8.61
C THR A 119 3.73 -10.06 9.76
N GLU A 120 4.56 -9.05 9.97
CA GLU A 120 4.36 -7.99 10.95
C GLU A 120 3.76 -6.74 10.31
N ASN A 121 3.18 -5.87 11.14
CA ASN A 121 2.66 -4.58 10.68
C ASN A 121 3.81 -3.69 10.20
N SER A 122 3.66 -3.09 9.02
CA SER A 122 4.66 -2.19 8.44
C SER A 122 4.93 -0.94 9.26
N LEU A 123 4.00 -0.55 10.13
CA LEU A 123 4.11 0.62 11.01
C LEU A 123 4.65 0.31 12.41
N ILE A 124 5.03 -0.94 12.70
CA ILE A 124 5.52 -1.32 14.05
C ILE A 124 6.72 -0.50 14.51
N PHE A 125 7.54 -0.03 13.57
CA PHE A 125 8.73 0.78 13.86
C PHE A 125 8.49 2.28 13.71
N ASN A 126 7.42 2.68 13.04
CA ASN A 126 7.07 4.06 12.74
C ASN A 126 5.58 4.34 13.04
N PRO A 127 5.14 4.16 14.31
CA PRO A 127 3.73 4.36 14.67
C PRO A 127 3.27 5.81 14.47
N GLU A 128 4.19 6.77 14.44
CA GLU A 128 3.93 8.18 14.16
C GLU A 128 3.44 8.44 12.73
N LEU A 129 3.67 7.50 11.81
CA LEU A 129 3.15 7.59 10.43
C LEU A 129 1.68 7.13 10.32
N TYR A 130 1.12 6.62 11.39
CA TYR A 130 -0.29 6.25 11.45
C TYR A 130 -1.12 7.40 12.02
N LEU A 131 -2.05 7.90 11.23
CA LEU A 131 -2.98 8.93 11.70
C LEU A 131 -4.03 8.31 12.62
N LYS A 132 -4.05 8.74 13.87
CA LYS A 132 -5.11 8.38 14.82
C LYS A 132 -6.43 9.05 14.41
N LYS A 133 -7.54 8.64 15.02
CA LYS A 133 -8.82 9.32 14.86
C LYS A 133 -8.70 10.77 15.36
N GLY A 134 -9.15 11.74 14.57
CA GLY A 134 -9.12 13.14 14.95
C GLY A 134 -8.99 14.10 13.77
N ASN A 135 -8.93 15.37 14.07
CA ASN A 135 -8.65 16.44 13.10
C ASN A 135 -7.20 16.91 13.25
N PHE A 136 -6.43 16.83 12.16
CA PHE A 136 -5.01 17.19 12.11
C PHE A 136 -4.75 18.54 11.45
N SER A 137 -5.81 19.29 11.11
CA SER A 137 -5.71 20.60 10.50
C SER A 137 -6.31 21.68 11.40
N LYS A 138 -5.94 22.94 11.15
CA LYS A 138 -6.55 24.08 11.84
C LYS A 138 -8.05 24.20 11.52
N ILE A 139 -8.45 23.80 10.31
CA ILE A 139 -9.83 23.87 9.84
C ILE A 139 -10.53 22.54 10.17
N LYS A 140 -11.63 22.61 10.90
CA LYS A 140 -12.50 21.45 11.16
C LYS A 140 -13.51 21.26 10.03
N PRO A 141 -13.95 20.02 9.75
CA PRO A 141 -15.02 19.77 8.78
C PRO A 141 -16.33 20.42 9.26
N ASN A 142 -16.98 21.14 8.39
CA ASN A 142 -18.32 21.69 8.65
C ASN A 142 -19.41 20.65 8.38
N LYS A 143 -20.68 21.01 8.56
CA LYS A 143 -21.85 20.11 8.38
C LYS A 143 -21.89 19.51 6.96
N GLN A 144 -21.64 20.32 5.92
CA GLN A 144 -21.60 19.83 4.54
C GLN A 144 -20.45 18.88 4.29
N ASP A 145 -19.26 19.16 4.83
CA ASP A 145 -18.11 18.26 4.72
C ASP A 145 -18.39 16.90 5.38
N GLN A 146 -19.10 16.89 6.53
CA GLN A 146 -19.50 15.65 7.22
C GLN A 146 -20.49 14.82 6.40
N LEU A 147 -21.44 15.48 5.72
CA LEU A 147 -22.36 14.81 4.79
C LEU A 147 -21.61 14.18 3.61
N ASP A 148 -20.66 14.91 3.03
CA ASP A 148 -19.81 14.42 1.95
C ASP A 148 -18.95 13.24 2.39
N ILE A 149 -18.35 13.29 3.60
CA ILE A 149 -17.59 12.19 4.20
C ILE A 149 -18.48 10.96 4.39
N THR A 150 -19.68 11.14 4.95
CA THR A 150 -20.63 10.05 5.16
C THR A 150 -21.04 9.39 3.85
N LYS A 151 -21.34 10.19 2.82
CA LYS A 151 -21.65 9.71 1.48
C LYS A 151 -20.49 8.92 0.88
N ALA A 152 -19.26 9.43 1.05
CA ALA A 152 -18.05 8.78 0.57
C ALA A 152 -17.82 7.41 1.23
N ILE A 153 -17.94 7.31 2.55
CA ILE A 153 -17.81 6.06 3.30
C ILE A 153 -18.88 5.04 2.86
N LYS A 154 -20.15 5.47 2.77
CA LYS A 154 -21.22 4.61 2.26
C LYS A 154 -20.93 4.08 0.85
N THR A 155 -20.43 4.95 -0.03
CA THR A 155 -20.05 4.57 -1.40
C THR A 155 -18.93 3.52 -1.40
N LEU A 156 -17.84 3.74 -0.64
CA LEU A 156 -16.74 2.77 -0.58
C LEU A 156 -17.18 1.43 0.04
N ASN A 157 -18.06 1.45 1.04
CA ASN A 157 -18.59 0.25 1.68
C ASN A 157 -19.56 -0.55 0.78
N SER A 158 -20.22 0.09 -0.19
CA SER A 158 -21.08 -0.59 -1.17
C SER A 158 -20.30 -1.27 -2.30
N LEU A 159 -19.02 -0.99 -2.45
CA LEU A 159 -18.19 -1.61 -3.46
C LEU A 159 -17.94 -3.10 -3.13
N ARG A 160 -17.73 -3.90 -4.19
CA ARG A 160 -17.41 -5.33 -4.03
C ARG A 160 -16.12 -5.50 -3.22
N GLU A 161 -16.03 -6.60 -2.46
CA GLU A 161 -14.94 -6.89 -1.50
C GLU A 161 -13.51 -6.79 -2.07
N TYR A 162 -13.33 -7.11 -3.33
CA TYR A 162 -12.04 -7.09 -4.04
C TYR A 162 -11.94 -5.93 -5.05
N ASN A 163 -12.79 -4.90 -4.93
CA ASN A 163 -12.68 -3.75 -5.81
C ASN A 163 -11.31 -3.08 -5.66
N PHE A 164 -10.81 -2.51 -6.75
CA PHE A 164 -9.52 -1.78 -6.76
C PHE A 164 -9.57 -0.48 -5.97
N SER A 165 -10.77 0.00 -5.66
CA SER A 165 -11.00 1.34 -5.12
C SER A 165 -10.75 1.41 -3.63
N GLN A 166 -9.91 2.35 -3.22
CA GLN A 166 -9.68 2.75 -1.82
C GLN A 166 -10.01 4.23 -1.61
N GLY A 167 -10.39 4.93 -2.66
CA GLY A 167 -10.61 6.37 -2.63
C GLY A 167 -11.84 6.80 -3.42
N VAL A 168 -12.49 7.84 -2.93
CA VAL A 168 -13.62 8.49 -3.60
C VAL A 168 -13.57 9.98 -3.35
N VAL A 169 -13.95 10.75 -4.35
CA VAL A 169 -14.17 12.21 -4.23
C VAL A 169 -15.66 12.48 -4.22
N VAL A 170 -16.12 13.21 -3.22
CA VAL A 170 -17.52 13.64 -3.07
C VAL A 170 -17.61 15.15 -2.94
N ARG A 171 -18.61 15.75 -3.59
CA ARG A 171 -18.98 17.15 -3.47
C ARG A 171 -20.49 17.30 -3.39
N ASN A 172 -21.00 18.03 -2.42
CA ASN A 172 -22.44 18.23 -2.22
C ASN A 172 -23.21 16.89 -2.26
N GLN A 173 -22.72 15.90 -1.54
CA GLN A 173 -23.27 14.54 -1.46
C GLN A 173 -23.31 13.78 -2.82
N LYS A 174 -22.72 14.34 -3.87
CA LYS A 174 -22.60 13.68 -5.19
C LYS A 174 -21.20 13.07 -5.33
N VAL A 175 -21.15 11.79 -5.72
CA VAL A 175 -19.90 11.10 -6.05
C VAL A 175 -19.36 11.69 -7.35
N VAL A 176 -18.20 12.33 -7.27
CA VAL A 176 -17.55 12.97 -8.43
C VAL A 176 -16.65 11.97 -9.16
N SER A 177 -15.89 11.18 -8.41
CA SER A 177 -14.99 10.19 -8.99
C SER A 177 -14.64 9.11 -7.95
N ILE A 178 -14.53 7.87 -8.43
CA ILE A 178 -14.09 6.71 -7.63
C ILE A 178 -12.73 6.28 -8.17
N GLU A 179 -11.83 5.88 -7.26
CA GLU A 179 -10.50 5.40 -7.61
C GLU A 179 -10.59 4.11 -8.44
N GLY A 180 -9.99 4.11 -9.62
CA GLY A 180 -9.90 2.95 -10.50
C GLY A 180 -8.46 2.44 -10.64
N LYS A 181 -8.21 1.63 -11.68
CA LYS A 181 -6.87 1.08 -12.01
C LYS A 181 -5.78 2.15 -12.16
N GLY A 182 -6.15 3.41 -12.47
CA GLY A 182 -5.21 4.53 -12.59
C GLY A 182 -4.76 5.14 -11.26
N GLY A 183 -5.32 4.67 -10.13
CA GLY A 183 -4.98 5.11 -8.78
C GLY A 183 -5.48 6.52 -8.45
N THR A 184 -5.11 6.98 -7.27
CA THR A 184 -5.54 8.28 -6.70
C THR A 184 -5.21 9.46 -7.63
N LYS A 185 -4.05 9.42 -8.32
CA LYS A 185 -3.66 10.52 -9.23
C LYS A 185 -4.69 10.73 -10.34
N LYS A 186 -5.04 9.68 -11.09
CA LYS A 186 -6.03 9.78 -12.20
C LYS A 186 -7.42 10.15 -11.67
N MET A 187 -7.81 9.64 -10.50
CA MET A 187 -9.06 10.02 -9.86
C MET A 187 -9.11 11.53 -9.56
N LEU A 188 -8.06 12.08 -8.96
CA LEU A 188 -7.96 13.51 -8.65
C LEU A 188 -7.89 14.38 -9.90
N GLU A 189 -7.21 13.94 -10.96
CA GLU A 189 -7.18 14.63 -12.25
C GLU A 189 -8.59 14.74 -12.86
N LYS A 190 -9.38 13.66 -12.84
CA LYS A 190 -10.79 13.66 -13.28
C LYS A 190 -11.69 14.53 -12.41
N SER A 191 -11.32 14.70 -11.14
CA SER A 191 -12.10 15.51 -10.18
C SER A 191 -11.81 16.99 -10.27
N ARG A 192 -10.87 17.45 -11.11
CA ARG A 192 -10.54 18.87 -11.25
C ARG A 192 -11.77 19.66 -11.73
N SER A 193 -11.99 20.82 -11.12
CA SER A 193 -13.04 21.72 -11.53
C SER A 193 -12.59 23.17 -11.33
N LYS A 194 -12.77 23.99 -12.35
CA LYS A 194 -12.55 25.46 -12.26
C LYS A 194 -13.64 26.13 -11.41
N LYS A 195 -14.86 25.56 -11.42
CA LYS A 195 -16.03 26.08 -10.72
C LYS A 195 -15.96 25.88 -9.19
N PHE A 196 -15.38 24.75 -8.75
CA PHE A 196 -15.37 24.38 -7.33
C PHE A 196 -13.96 24.50 -6.77
N ARG A 197 -13.69 25.56 -6.02
CA ARG A 197 -12.47 25.73 -5.22
C ARG A 197 -12.80 25.55 -3.74
N ASN A 198 -11.93 24.86 -3.00
CA ASN A 198 -12.12 24.52 -1.58
C ASN A 198 -13.47 23.86 -1.30
N HIS A 199 -13.86 22.89 -2.14
CA HIS A 199 -15.16 22.26 -2.06
C HIS A 199 -15.09 20.75 -2.28
N GLY A 200 -15.72 19.99 -1.39
CA GLY A 200 -15.72 18.52 -1.39
C GLY A 200 -14.49 17.91 -0.75
N VAL A 201 -14.56 16.62 -0.59
CA VAL A 201 -13.58 15.83 0.15
C VAL A 201 -13.07 14.62 -0.66
N LEU A 202 -11.79 14.29 -0.45
CA LEU A 202 -11.25 12.98 -0.78
C LEU A 202 -11.35 12.10 0.46
N VAL A 203 -12.00 10.95 0.35
CA VAL A 203 -11.98 9.92 1.39
C VAL A 203 -11.20 8.72 0.90
N LYS A 204 -10.23 8.27 1.71
CA LYS A 204 -9.49 7.02 1.48
C LYS A 204 -9.79 6.04 2.61
N PHE A 205 -10.34 4.89 2.26
CA PHE A 205 -10.82 3.90 3.20
C PHE A 205 -10.29 2.50 2.85
N PRO A 206 -9.93 1.67 3.83
CA PRO A 206 -9.46 0.32 3.56
C PRO A 206 -10.57 -0.53 2.93
N LYS A 207 -10.20 -1.44 2.05
CA LYS A 207 -11.12 -2.42 1.47
C LYS A 207 -11.53 -3.44 2.52
N LYS A 208 -12.74 -3.99 2.41
CA LYS A 208 -13.31 -4.94 3.39
C LYS A 208 -12.42 -6.14 3.74
N LYS A 209 -11.68 -6.67 2.76
CA LYS A 209 -10.79 -7.86 2.95
C LYS A 209 -9.31 -7.52 2.87
N GLN A 210 -8.94 -6.25 3.02
CA GLN A 210 -7.54 -5.81 3.01
C GLN A 210 -6.83 -6.24 4.30
N ASP A 211 -5.61 -6.72 4.16
CA ASP A 211 -4.76 -7.01 5.33
C ASP A 211 -4.04 -5.73 5.76
N LEU A 212 -4.55 -5.12 6.82
CA LEU A 212 -4.06 -3.83 7.33
C LEU A 212 -2.62 -3.88 7.89
N ARG A 213 -2.02 -5.07 8.02
CA ARG A 213 -0.61 -5.19 8.40
C ARG A 213 0.32 -4.76 7.28
N VAL A 214 -0.12 -4.90 6.03
CA VAL A 214 0.74 -4.77 4.84
C VAL A 214 0.22 -3.78 3.81
N ASP A 215 -1.06 -3.48 3.84
CA ASP A 215 -1.69 -2.59 2.86
C ASP A 215 -2.66 -1.64 3.57
N LEU A 216 -2.27 -0.37 3.63
CA LEU A 216 -3.07 0.69 4.24
C LEU A 216 -3.34 1.78 3.20
N PRO A 217 -4.52 2.43 3.24
CA PRO A 217 -4.73 3.64 2.48
C PRO A 217 -3.67 4.67 2.84
N THR A 218 -2.88 5.07 1.86
CA THR A 218 -1.74 5.96 2.10
C THR A 218 -1.98 7.32 1.47
N ILE A 219 -1.64 8.36 2.20
CA ILE A 219 -1.56 9.74 1.72
C ILE A 219 -0.15 10.27 1.95
N GLY A 220 0.30 11.16 1.09
CA GLY A 220 1.59 11.83 1.21
C GLY A 220 1.51 13.23 0.61
N LEU A 221 2.61 13.98 0.67
CA LEU A 221 2.69 15.36 0.17
C LEU A 221 2.16 15.50 -1.27
N LYS A 222 2.45 14.50 -2.12
CA LYS A 222 1.95 14.48 -3.51
C LYS A 222 0.43 14.40 -3.56
N THR A 223 -0.20 13.59 -2.71
CA THR A 223 -1.67 13.48 -2.62
C THR A 223 -2.28 14.80 -2.13
N LEU A 224 -1.67 15.43 -1.12
CA LEU A 224 -2.11 16.74 -0.62
C LEU A 224 -2.07 17.79 -1.74
N LYS A 225 -0.94 17.92 -2.45
CA LYS A 225 -0.81 18.85 -3.58
C LYS A 225 -1.83 18.58 -4.68
N GLN A 226 -2.04 17.32 -5.05
CA GLN A 226 -3.01 16.95 -6.08
C GLN A 226 -4.45 17.20 -5.65
N SER A 227 -4.80 16.98 -4.39
CA SER A 227 -6.13 17.30 -3.84
C SER A 227 -6.41 18.81 -3.85
N LYS A 228 -5.41 19.63 -3.47
CA LYS A 228 -5.49 21.09 -3.58
C LYS A 228 -5.70 21.53 -5.04
N THR A 229 -4.93 20.98 -5.98
CA THR A 229 -5.09 21.25 -7.42
C THR A 229 -6.46 20.78 -7.95
N ALA A 230 -7.03 19.73 -7.40
CA ALA A 230 -8.38 19.29 -7.73
C ALA A 230 -9.47 20.19 -7.12
N GLY A 231 -9.11 21.19 -6.31
CA GLY A 231 -10.05 22.10 -5.67
C GLY A 231 -10.76 21.53 -4.47
N LEU A 232 -10.21 20.48 -3.84
CA LEU A 232 -10.80 19.86 -2.67
C LEU A 232 -10.46 20.64 -1.39
N LYS A 233 -11.39 20.61 -0.44
CA LYS A 233 -11.28 21.23 0.88
C LYS A 233 -10.55 20.36 1.88
N GLY A 234 -10.72 19.03 1.81
CA GLY A 234 -10.17 18.12 2.79
C GLY A 234 -9.88 16.72 2.27
N ILE A 235 -9.12 15.97 3.09
CA ILE A 235 -8.83 14.54 2.93
C ILE A 235 -9.16 13.84 4.23
N VAL A 236 -9.81 12.67 4.12
CA VAL A 236 -10.20 11.80 5.23
C VAL A 236 -9.75 10.38 4.96
#